data_2259e83657807cc8dd46d37bf9c534b3
#
_entry.id   2259e83657807cc8dd46d37bf9c534b3
#
_cell.length_a   1.000
_cell.length_b   1.000
_cell.length_c   1.000
_cell.angle_alpha   90.00
_cell.angle_beta   90.00
_cell.angle_gamma   90.00
#
_symmetry.space_group_name_H-M   'P 1'
#
loop_
_entity.id
_entity.type
_entity.pdbx_description
1 polymer ?
#
loop_
_entity_poly.entity_id
_entity_poly.type
_entity_poly.pdbx_seq_one_letter_code
_entity_poly.pdbx_strand_id
1 'polypeptide(L)'
;KKGVKIIIAVAAALLAACLLGLIITGAQIGWGPFAFIKYNKKPICLAEEKQKYAAEHIWLKNGKKNIFGTLYKAESGNKNQPIAILSHGYNGNSVYNKFIAESLASSGISVYAFDFCGGGTKSKSDGETNDMSVITETGDLNAVIEQVKNWDGVDKENIFLIGESQGGCVSALVAAKRDDINSLVLYYPAFCIVEDANKKFRCADDIPNRSRAFMGMAIGKKYYEDILGMDIYGEIAGFKNPVLIMHGTADNVVDYSYSEKANRVYENSELVAFEKAGHGFNSEDSEKAVKYAYDFISENIK
;
A
#
# COMPACT_ATOMS: atom_id res chain seq x y z
N LYS A 1 -29.16 19.41 42.34
CA LYS A 1 -28.35 20.21 41.37
C LYS A 1 -26.85 19.87 41.40
N LYS A 2 -26.24 19.52 42.55
CA LYS A 2 -24.80 19.09 42.61
C LYS A 2 -24.54 17.73 41.99
N GLY A 3 -25.41 16.76 42.14
CA GLY A 3 -25.24 15.40 41.56
C GLY A 3 -25.28 15.37 40.04
N VAL A 4 -26.13 16.17 39.40
CA VAL A 4 -26.21 16.24 37.93
C VAL A 4 -24.94 16.87 37.33
N LYS A 5 -24.34 17.88 38.00
CA LYS A 5 -23.07 18.46 37.53
C LYS A 5 -21.89 17.49 37.61
N ILE A 6 -21.87 16.61 38.62
CA ILE A 6 -20.82 15.60 38.77
C ILE A 6 -20.98 14.52 37.68
N ILE A 7 -22.22 14.08 37.38
CA ILE A 7 -22.48 13.08 36.32
C ILE A 7 -22.08 13.62 34.93
N ILE A 8 -22.39 14.89 34.65
CA ILE A 8 -22.01 15.55 33.40
C ILE A 8 -20.48 15.66 33.27
N ALA A 9 -19.79 16.03 34.38
CA ALA A 9 -18.34 16.15 34.38
C ALA A 9 -17.64 14.79 34.19
N VAL A 10 -18.15 13.72 34.79
CA VAL A 10 -17.61 12.36 34.62
C VAL A 10 -17.87 11.85 33.20
N ALA A 11 -19.07 12.09 32.65
CA ALA A 11 -19.37 11.72 31.26
C ALA A 11 -18.50 12.46 30.26
N ALA A 12 -18.24 13.76 30.48
CA ALA A 12 -17.35 14.56 29.64
C ALA A 12 -15.89 14.09 29.72
N ALA A 13 -15.42 13.71 30.92
CA ALA A 13 -14.07 13.16 31.12
C ALA A 13 -13.89 11.79 30.46
N LEU A 14 -14.92 10.91 30.54
CA LEU A 14 -14.92 9.61 29.86
C LEU A 14 -14.96 9.77 28.32
N LEU A 15 -15.75 10.72 27.81
CA LEU A 15 -15.77 11.04 26.38
C LEU A 15 -14.41 11.58 25.90
N ALA A 16 -13.78 12.45 26.68
CA ALA A 16 -12.44 12.96 26.38
C ALA A 16 -11.37 11.87 26.42
N ALA A 17 -11.45 10.94 27.40
CA ALA A 17 -10.54 9.80 27.48
C ALA A 17 -10.75 8.81 26.31
N CYS A 18 -11.99 8.55 25.90
CA CYS A 18 -12.31 7.74 24.71
C CYS A 18 -11.82 8.42 23.42
N LEU A 19 -12.00 9.74 23.29
CA LEU A 19 -11.48 10.52 22.16
C LEU A 19 -9.95 10.52 22.15
N LEU A 20 -9.29 10.66 23.29
CA LEU A 20 -7.84 10.56 23.41
C LEU A 20 -7.34 9.16 23.09
N GLY A 21 -8.02 8.10 23.55
CA GLY A 21 -7.73 6.72 23.22
C GLY A 21 -7.87 6.44 21.71
N LEU A 22 -8.93 6.97 21.08
CA LEU A 22 -9.14 6.87 19.63
C LEU A 22 -8.09 7.68 18.84
N ILE A 23 -7.64 8.81 19.38
CA ILE A 23 -6.56 9.61 18.77
C ILE A 23 -5.22 8.87 18.89
N ILE A 24 -4.91 8.28 20.06
CA ILE A 24 -3.65 7.56 20.29
C ILE A 24 -3.62 6.27 19.44
N THR A 25 -4.70 5.48 19.42
CA THR A 25 -4.79 4.29 18.56
C THR A 25 -4.81 4.65 17.08
N GLY A 26 -5.51 5.73 16.69
CA GLY A 26 -5.50 6.25 15.32
C GLY A 26 -4.11 6.74 14.87
N ALA A 27 -3.31 7.28 15.79
CA ALA A 27 -1.93 7.70 15.51
C ALA A 27 -1.00 6.50 15.29
N GLN A 28 -1.16 5.42 16.06
CA GLN A 28 -0.34 4.20 15.92
C GLN A 28 -0.63 3.41 14.65
N ILE A 29 -1.88 3.47 14.15
CA ILE A 29 -2.29 2.77 12.91
C ILE A 29 -2.37 3.71 11.69
N GLY A 30 -1.87 4.94 11.79
CA GLY A 30 -1.93 5.93 10.71
C GLY A 30 -3.34 6.46 10.39
N TRP A 31 -4.29 6.32 11.34
CA TRP A 31 -5.70 6.68 11.20
C TRP A 31 -6.11 7.82 12.14
N GLY A 32 -7.15 8.55 11.75
CA GLY A 32 -7.64 9.71 12.50
C GLY A 32 -7.03 11.02 12.00
N PRO A 33 -6.98 12.09 12.85
CA PRO A 33 -6.43 13.39 12.46
C PRO A 33 -4.97 13.34 12.00
N PHE A 34 -4.20 12.34 12.44
CA PHE A 34 -2.81 12.16 12.02
C PHE A 34 -2.69 11.54 10.61
N ALA A 35 -3.65 10.72 10.17
CA ALA A 35 -3.73 10.27 8.79
C ALA A 35 -3.90 11.46 7.84
N PHE A 36 -4.75 12.44 8.20
CA PHE A 36 -4.92 13.68 7.42
C PHE A 36 -3.61 14.47 7.30
N ILE A 37 -2.78 14.51 8.36
CA ILE A 37 -1.46 15.16 8.35
C ILE A 37 -0.54 14.41 7.37
N LYS A 38 -0.54 13.07 7.36
CA LYS A 38 0.25 12.26 6.42
C LYS A 38 -0.10 12.61 4.95
N TYR A 39 -1.39 12.71 4.62
CA TYR A 39 -1.83 12.98 3.25
C TYR A 39 -1.60 14.41 2.77
N ASN A 40 -1.52 15.38 3.67
CA ASN A 40 -1.25 16.77 3.36
C ASN A 40 0.23 17.15 3.51
N LYS A 41 1.10 16.17 3.74
CA LYS A 41 2.53 16.40 3.84
C LYS A 41 3.07 16.91 2.50
N LYS A 42 3.93 17.93 2.56
CA LYS A 42 4.60 18.43 1.36
C LYS A 42 5.62 17.41 0.86
N PRO A 43 5.74 17.22 -0.46
CA PRO A 43 6.76 16.34 -1.02
C PRO A 43 8.16 16.85 -0.68
N ILE A 44 9.08 15.91 -0.49
CA ILE A 44 10.51 16.18 -0.31
C ILE A 44 11.24 15.89 -1.61
N CYS A 45 12.26 16.67 -1.92
CA CYS A 45 13.18 16.39 -3.01
C CYS A 45 14.30 15.50 -2.48
N LEU A 46 14.54 14.38 -3.14
CA LEU A 46 15.53 13.37 -2.77
C LEU A 46 16.74 13.39 -3.70
N ALA A 47 16.58 13.93 -4.92
CA ALA A 47 17.66 14.18 -5.87
C ALA A 47 18.46 15.44 -5.49
N GLU A 48 19.69 15.58 -6.06
CA GLU A 48 20.50 16.79 -5.88
C GLU A 48 19.77 18.06 -6.34
N GLU A 49 19.03 17.94 -7.44
CA GLU A 49 18.21 19.04 -7.98
C GLU A 49 16.73 18.63 -8.04
N LYS A 50 15.88 19.54 -7.55
CA LYS A 50 14.43 19.33 -7.61
C LYS A 50 13.93 19.35 -9.04
N GLN A 51 13.31 18.27 -9.48
CA GLN A 51 12.63 18.16 -10.75
C GLN A 51 11.21 18.73 -10.66
N LYS A 52 10.74 19.30 -11.78
CA LYS A 52 9.32 19.60 -11.94
C LYS A 52 8.57 18.30 -12.24
N TYR A 53 7.32 18.23 -11.84
CA TYR A 53 6.41 17.15 -12.24
C TYR A 53 5.02 17.71 -12.54
N ALA A 54 4.29 17.02 -13.40
CA ALA A 54 2.88 17.24 -13.64
C ALA A 54 2.06 16.12 -12.99
N ALA A 55 0.84 16.43 -12.53
CA ALA A 55 -0.10 15.43 -12.00
C ALA A 55 -1.36 15.40 -12.87
N GLU A 56 -1.69 14.22 -13.40
CA GLU A 56 -2.82 14.01 -14.29
C GLU A 56 -3.66 12.80 -13.83
N HIS A 57 -4.98 12.94 -13.85
CA HIS A 57 -5.90 11.83 -13.60
C HIS A 57 -6.09 11.00 -14.85
N ILE A 58 -5.80 9.72 -14.76
CA ILE A 58 -5.89 8.78 -15.88
C ILE A 58 -6.78 7.61 -15.49
N TRP A 59 -7.71 7.26 -16.37
CA TRP A 59 -8.55 6.08 -16.25
C TRP A 59 -8.00 4.96 -17.12
N LEU A 60 -7.75 3.80 -16.50
CA LEU A 60 -7.36 2.57 -17.17
C LEU A 60 -8.50 1.55 -17.15
N LYS A 61 -8.31 0.40 -17.79
CA LYS A 61 -9.31 -0.65 -17.91
C LYS A 61 -8.80 -1.98 -17.37
N ASN A 62 -9.65 -2.68 -16.63
CA ASN A 62 -9.52 -4.12 -16.39
C ASN A 62 -10.82 -4.79 -16.88
N GLY A 63 -10.81 -5.30 -18.11
CA GLY A 63 -12.00 -5.78 -18.80
C GLY A 63 -13.06 -4.67 -18.91
N LYS A 64 -14.19 -4.86 -18.27
CA LYS A 64 -15.30 -3.87 -18.24
C LYS A 64 -15.15 -2.83 -17.14
N LYS A 65 -14.29 -3.04 -16.16
CA LYS A 65 -14.11 -2.13 -15.03
C LYS A 65 -13.16 -0.98 -15.38
N ASN A 66 -13.46 0.21 -14.87
CA ASN A 66 -12.59 1.38 -14.94
C ASN A 66 -11.73 1.44 -13.69
N ILE A 67 -10.43 1.66 -13.86
CA ILE A 67 -9.46 1.87 -12.80
C ILE A 67 -9.05 3.33 -12.82
N PHE A 68 -9.32 4.05 -11.73
CA PHE A 68 -8.90 5.43 -11.54
C PHE A 68 -7.48 5.48 -11.02
N GLY A 69 -6.68 6.42 -11.50
CA GLY A 69 -5.36 6.71 -10.94
C GLY A 69 -4.90 8.12 -11.24
N THR A 70 -3.76 8.46 -10.67
CA THR A 70 -3.06 9.73 -10.91
C THR A 70 -1.64 9.42 -11.35
N LEU A 71 -1.28 9.89 -12.53
CA LEU A 71 0.10 9.91 -13.00
C LEU A 71 0.77 11.18 -12.47
N TYR A 72 1.83 11.01 -11.69
CA TYR A 72 2.79 12.05 -11.30
C TYR A 72 3.98 11.91 -12.24
N LYS A 73 3.96 12.65 -13.34
CA LYS A 73 4.97 12.57 -14.40
C LYS A 73 6.13 13.49 -14.10
N ALA A 74 7.33 12.94 -13.88
CA ALA A 74 8.55 13.72 -13.73
C ALA A 74 8.93 14.39 -15.06
N GLU A 75 9.43 15.63 -15.00
CA GLU A 75 9.90 16.39 -16.15
C GLU A 75 11.45 16.37 -16.19
N SER A 76 12.04 15.18 -16.29
CA SER A 76 13.51 15.01 -16.27
C SER A 76 14.20 15.34 -17.60
N GLY A 77 13.45 15.63 -18.66
CA GLY A 77 14.00 15.88 -20.01
C GLY A 77 14.43 14.61 -20.78
N ASN A 78 14.44 13.44 -20.14
CA ASN A 78 14.74 12.17 -20.78
C ASN A 78 13.59 11.70 -21.66
N LYS A 79 13.92 11.10 -22.83
CA LYS A 79 12.91 10.58 -23.76
C LYS A 79 12.13 9.41 -23.17
N ASN A 80 12.82 8.51 -22.48
CA ASN A 80 12.23 7.38 -21.76
C ASN A 80 12.58 7.53 -20.28
N GLN A 81 11.61 7.28 -19.41
CA GLN A 81 11.74 7.53 -17.97
C GLN A 81 11.31 6.32 -17.18
N PRO A 82 12.00 6.04 -16.05
CA PRO A 82 11.57 5.04 -15.10
C PRO A 82 10.19 5.40 -14.55
N ILE A 83 9.39 4.36 -14.28
CA ILE A 83 8.08 4.54 -13.68
C ILE A 83 7.85 3.55 -12.54
N ALA A 84 7.35 4.05 -11.43
CA ALA A 84 6.84 3.25 -10.33
C ALA A 84 5.32 3.17 -10.37
N ILE A 85 4.77 1.97 -10.18
CA ILE A 85 3.34 1.73 -10.04
C ILE A 85 3.08 1.48 -8.55
N LEU A 86 2.23 2.32 -7.95
CA LEU A 86 2.04 2.40 -6.51
C LEU A 86 0.66 1.90 -6.08
N SER A 87 0.66 0.82 -5.32
CA SER A 87 -0.51 0.08 -4.83
C SER A 87 -0.81 0.42 -3.37
N HIS A 88 -2.04 0.89 -3.11
CA HIS A 88 -2.49 1.23 -1.74
C HIS A 88 -2.84 0.00 -0.91
N GLY A 89 -2.89 0.17 0.42
CA GLY A 89 -3.33 -0.86 1.36
C GLY A 89 -4.86 -1.02 1.45
N TYR A 90 -5.29 -1.96 2.30
CA TYR A 90 -6.70 -2.27 2.56
C TYR A 90 -7.54 -1.02 2.88
N ASN A 91 -8.72 -0.90 2.26
CA ASN A 91 -9.62 0.24 2.41
C ASN A 91 -8.97 1.59 2.08
N GLY A 92 -7.92 1.57 1.25
CA GLY A 92 -7.18 2.75 0.81
C GLY A 92 -7.67 3.32 -0.53
N ASN A 93 -6.89 4.23 -1.06
CA ASN A 93 -7.00 4.78 -2.42
C ASN A 93 -5.69 5.50 -2.77
N SER A 94 -5.51 5.92 -4.01
CA SER A 94 -4.32 6.60 -4.54
C SER A 94 -3.94 7.89 -3.79
N VAL A 95 -4.91 8.59 -3.17
CA VAL A 95 -4.63 9.82 -2.41
C VAL A 95 -3.80 9.54 -1.16
N TYR A 96 -3.92 8.35 -0.56
CA TYR A 96 -3.15 7.97 0.61
C TYR A 96 -1.65 7.91 0.34
N ASN A 97 -1.29 7.60 -0.88
CA ASN A 97 0.09 7.44 -1.35
C ASN A 97 0.67 8.71 -1.98
N LYS A 98 -0.08 9.82 -1.94
CA LYS A 98 0.30 11.08 -2.60
C LYS A 98 1.69 11.57 -2.19
N PHE A 99 2.03 11.50 -0.90
CA PHE A 99 3.35 11.94 -0.41
C PHE A 99 4.50 11.16 -1.05
N ILE A 100 4.39 9.83 -1.14
CA ILE A 100 5.39 8.98 -1.79
C ILE A 100 5.48 9.33 -3.26
N ALA A 101 4.33 9.40 -3.96
CA ALA A 101 4.27 9.65 -5.39
C ALA A 101 4.87 11.02 -5.76
N GLU A 102 4.51 12.08 -5.06
CA GLU A 102 5.03 13.42 -5.32
C GLU A 102 6.51 13.57 -4.98
N SER A 103 6.99 12.91 -3.91
CA SER A 103 8.40 12.94 -3.54
C SER A 103 9.28 12.25 -4.59
N LEU A 104 8.88 11.08 -5.08
CA LEU A 104 9.57 10.37 -6.14
C LEU A 104 9.52 11.15 -7.45
N ALA A 105 8.36 11.70 -7.83
CA ALA A 105 8.20 12.47 -9.06
C ALA A 105 9.04 13.75 -9.04
N SER A 106 9.08 14.47 -7.89
CA SER A 106 9.95 15.65 -7.73
C SER A 106 11.45 15.31 -7.71
N SER A 107 11.79 14.04 -7.66
CA SER A 107 13.15 13.51 -7.68
C SER A 107 13.50 12.77 -8.98
N GLY A 108 12.62 12.84 -10.00
CA GLY A 108 12.90 12.33 -11.36
C GLY A 108 12.32 10.95 -11.67
N ILE A 109 11.58 10.31 -10.77
CA ILE A 109 10.94 9.01 -10.97
C ILE A 109 9.44 9.22 -11.14
N SER A 110 8.90 8.96 -12.32
CA SER A 110 7.45 9.04 -12.56
C SER A 110 6.70 7.99 -11.73
N VAL A 111 5.50 8.34 -11.25
CA VAL A 111 4.70 7.43 -10.42
C VAL A 111 3.26 7.40 -10.91
N TYR A 112 2.70 6.21 -11.12
CA TYR A 112 1.27 6.02 -11.29
C TYR A 112 0.68 5.38 -10.02
N ALA A 113 -0.08 6.17 -9.26
CA ALA A 113 -0.81 5.70 -8.09
C ALA A 113 -2.29 5.52 -8.47
N PHE A 114 -2.85 4.35 -8.21
CA PHE A 114 -4.20 4.00 -8.64
C PHE A 114 -5.05 3.44 -7.50
N ASP A 115 -6.37 3.42 -7.71
CA ASP A 115 -7.34 2.83 -6.81
C ASP A 115 -7.68 1.42 -7.29
N PHE A 116 -7.55 0.40 -6.43
CA PHE A 116 -8.06 -0.94 -6.74
C PHE A 116 -9.58 -0.96 -6.89
N CYS A 117 -10.08 -1.80 -7.79
CA CYS A 117 -11.51 -2.01 -7.99
C CYS A 117 -12.17 -2.62 -6.74
N GLY A 118 -13.02 -1.84 -6.08
CA GLY A 118 -13.62 -2.24 -4.81
C GLY A 118 -12.64 -2.27 -3.62
N GLY A 119 -11.39 -1.83 -3.79
CA GLY A 119 -10.32 -1.90 -2.77
C GLY A 119 -10.52 -0.99 -1.56
N GLY A 120 -11.49 -0.08 -1.61
CA GLY A 120 -11.79 0.84 -0.51
C GLY A 120 -13.13 1.54 -0.63
N THR A 121 -13.67 1.97 0.50
CA THR A 121 -14.97 2.69 0.57
C THR A 121 -14.93 4.07 -0.10
N LYS A 122 -13.75 4.59 -0.39
CA LYS A 122 -13.51 5.87 -1.08
C LYS A 122 -12.79 5.69 -2.42
N SER A 123 -12.67 4.45 -2.91
CA SER A 123 -12.14 4.18 -4.25
C SER A 123 -13.00 4.88 -5.31
N LYS A 124 -12.35 5.46 -6.31
CA LYS A 124 -13.01 6.01 -7.50
C LYS A 124 -13.08 4.98 -8.63
N SER A 125 -12.33 3.88 -8.52
CA SER A 125 -12.43 2.75 -9.44
C SER A 125 -13.75 2.03 -9.29
N ASP A 126 -14.19 1.36 -10.34
CA ASP A 126 -15.40 0.54 -10.33
C ASP A 126 -15.29 -0.63 -9.35
N GLY A 127 -16.43 -1.21 -9.00
CA GLY A 127 -16.51 -2.42 -8.17
C GLY A 127 -16.92 -2.15 -6.74
N GLU A 128 -17.42 -3.21 -6.10
CA GLU A 128 -17.91 -3.20 -4.73
C GLU A 128 -16.90 -3.89 -3.80
N THR A 129 -16.82 -3.43 -2.55
CA THR A 129 -15.89 -4.03 -1.56
C THR A 129 -16.20 -5.50 -1.25
N ASN A 130 -17.44 -5.93 -1.52
CA ASN A 130 -17.84 -7.33 -1.37
C ASN A 130 -17.27 -8.26 -2.46
N ASP A 131 -16.86 -7.71 -3.60
CA ASP A 131 -16.32 -8.46 -4.74
C ASP A 131 -14.78 -8.40 -4.80
N MET A 132 -14.17 -7.65 -3.88
CA MET A 132 -12.72 -7.48 -3.79
C MET A 132 -12.08 -8.63 -3.03
N SER A 133 -10.89 -9.01 -3.47
CA SER A 133 -9.94 -9.89 -2.79
C SER A 133 -8.52 -9.55 -3.20
N VAL A 134 -7.52 -10.07 -2.49
CA VAL A 134 -6.12 -9.96 -2.89
C VAL A 134 -5.93 -10.45 -4.35
N ILE A 135 -6.63 -11.51 -4.75
CA ILE A 135 -6.54 -12.05 -6.12
C ILE A 135 -7.21 -11.15 -7.16
N THR A 136 -8.34 -10.53 -6.86
CA THR A 136 -8.93 -9.56 -7.80
C THR A 136 -8.04 -8.33 -7.97
N GLU A 137 -7.37 -7.90 -6.89
CA GLU A 137 -6.42 -6.79 -6.92
C GLU A 137 -5.15 -7.12 -7.71
N THR A 138 -4.68 -8.40 -7.72
CA THR A 138 -3.60 -8.81 -8.64
C THR A 138 -4.03 -8.67 -10.10
N GLY A 139 -5.28 -8.93 -10.41
CA GLY A 139 -5.85 -8.71 -11.75
C GLY A 139 -5.85 -7.24 -12.15
N ASP A 140 -6.23 -6.34 -11.23
CA ASP A 140 -6.20 -4.89 -11.46
C ASP A 140 -4.76 -4.39 -11.68
N LEU A 141 -3.82 -4.79 -10.82
CA LEU A 141 -2.41 -4.39 -10.96
C LEU A 141 -1.80 -4.89 -12.27
N ASN A 142 -2.07 -6.13 -12.67
CA ASN A 142 -1.62 -6.65 -13.97
C ASN A 142 -2.18 -5.81 -15.13
N ALA A 143 -3.47 -5.47 -15.11
CA ALA A 143 -4.09 -4.64 -16.13
C ALA A 143 -3.49 -3.22 -16.18
N VAL A 144 -3.13 -2.66 -15.01
CA VAL A 144 -2.42 -1.38 -14.92
C VAL A 144 -1.03 -1.48 -15.54
N ILE A 145 -0.23 -2.49 -15.17
CA ILE A 145 1.13 -2.69 -15.70
C ILE A 145 1.10 -2.81 -17.24
N GLU A 146 0.16 -3.61 -17.79
CA GLU A 146 0.05 -3.81 -19.25
C GLU A 146 -0.24 -2.52 -20.01
N GLN A 147 -0.97 -1.57 -19.41
CA GLN A 147 -1.28 -0.31 -20.06
C GLN A 147 -0.17 0.72 -19.84
N VAL A 148 0.34 0.83 -18.60
CA VAL A 148 1.39 1.79 -18.22
C VAL A 148 2.67 1.56 -19.02
N LYS A 149 3.10 0.31 -19.20
CA LYS A 149 4.31 -0.02 -19.97
C LYS A 149 4.23 0.36 -21.45
N ASN A 150 3.04 0.64 -21.96
CA ASN A 150 2.82 1.06 -23.34
C ASN A 150 2.59 2.57 -23.49
N TRP A 151 2.70 3.35 -22.42
CA TRP A 151 2.64 4.80 -22.50
C TRP A 151 3.89 5.38 -23.19
N ASP A 152 3.68 6.46 -23.93
CA ASP A 152 4.80 7.18 -24.56
C ASP A 152 5.73 7.76 -23.48
N GLY A 153 7.03 7.51 -23.65
CA GLY A 153 8.06 8.00 -22.74
C GLY A 153 8.27 7.14 -21.49
N VAL A 154 7.64 5.96 -21.38
CA VAL A 154 7.94 4.98 -20.33
C VAL A 154 9.11 4.09 -20.77
N ASP A 155 10.09 3.95 -19.88
CA ASP A 155 11.16 2.98 -20.02
C ASP A 155 10.69 1.59 -19.55
N LYS A 156 10.53 0.66 -20.49
CA LYS A 156 9.99 -0.68 -20.24
C LYS A 156 10.93 -1.57 -19.42
N GLU A 157 12.22 -1.26 -19.38
CA GLU A 157 13.19 -1.99 -18.56
C GLU A 157 13.22 -1.47 -17.12
N ASN A 158 12.64 -0.29 -16.87
CA ASN A 158 12.64 0.41 -15.60
C ASN A 158 11.22 0.62 -15.06
N ILE A 159 10.45 -0.48 -14.95
CA ILE A 159 9.14 -0.53 -14.30
C ILE A 159 9.31 -1.09 -12.89
N PHE A 160 8.94 -0.29 -11.90
CA PHE A 160 9.05 -0.63 -10.47
C PHE A 160 7.65 -0.81 -9.86
N LEU A 161 7.50 -1.76 -8.94
CA LEU A 161 6.29 -1.87 -8.14
C LEU A 161 6.56 -1.38 -6.72
N ILE A 162 5.65 -0.55 -6.21
CA ILE A 162 5.64 -0.12 -4.81
C ILE A 162 4.30 -0.54 -4.22
N GLY A 163 4.30 -1.18 -3.06
CA GLY A 163 3.07 -1.59 -2.39
C GLY A 163 3.08 -1.35 -0.89
N GLU A 164 1.98 -0.79 -0.37
CA GLU A 164 1.77 -0.61 1.07
C GLU A 164 0.80 -1.68 1.61
N SER A 165 1.14 -2.32 2.72
CA SER A 165 0.25 -3.24 3.45
C SER A 165 -0.34 -4.33 2.54
N GLN A 166 -1.67 -4.41 2.36
CA GLN A 166 -2.31 -5.32 1.40
C GLN A 166 -1.80 -5.11 -0.03
N GLY A 167 -1.63 -3.85 -0.47
CA GLY A 167 -1.03 -3.54 -1.77
C GLY A 167 0.41 -4.06 -1.92
N GLY A 168 1.14 -4.17 -0.80
CA GLY A 168 2.44 -4.84 -0.76
C GLY A 168 2.35 -6.35 -1.01
N CYS A 169 1.38 -7.02 -0.40
CA CYS A 169 1.09 -8.43 -0.65
C CYS A 169 0.70 -8.66 -2.14
N VAL A 170 -0.20 -7.81 -2.68
CA VAL A 170 -0.62 -7.86 -4.09
C VAL A 170 0.57 -7.63 -5.03
N SER A 171 1.39 -6.61 -4.77
CA SER A 171 2.56 -6.29 -5.60
C SER A 171 3.57 -7.43 -5.61
N ALA A 172 3.79 -8.10 -4.47
CA ALA A 172 4.67 -9.26 -4.36
C ALA A 172 4.17 -10.46 -5.18
N LEU A 173 2.86 -10.76 -5.10
CA LEU A 173 2.24 -11.84 -5.88
C LEU A 173 2.29 -11.60 -7.39
N VAL A 174 2.12 -10.34 -7.81
CA VAL A 174 2.20 -9.96 -9.23
C VAL A 174 3.64 -10.02 -9.71
N ALA A 175 4.58 -9.43 -8.97
CA ALA A 175 6.00 -9.44 -9.33
C ALA A 175 6.54 -10.86 -9.52
N ALA A 176 6.15 -11.80 -8.64
CA ALA A 176 6.60 -13.20 -8.70
C ALA A 176 6.22 -13.96 -9.97
N LYS A 177 5.25 -13.46 -10.74
CA LYS A 177 4.73 -14.06 -11.98
C LYS A 177 5.12 -13.27 -13.24
N ARG A 178 6.07 -12.31 -13.08
CA ARG A 178 6.47 -11.38 -14.16
C ARG A 178 7.99 -11.27 -14.24
N ASP A 179 8.48 -11.13 -15.46
CA ASP A 179 9.90 -10.89 -15.79
C ASP A 179 10.18 -9.44 -16.25
N ASP A 180 9.11 -8.63 -16.46
CA ASP A 180 9.20 -7.25 -16.90
C ASP A 180 9.14 -6.23 -15.72
N ILE A 181 9.24 -6.68 -14.48
CA ILE A 181 9.35 -5.82 -13.29
C ILE A 181 10.81 -5.72 -12.87
N ASN A 182 11.35 -4.50 -12.87
CA ASN A 182 12.74 -4.26 -12.53
C ASN A 182 13.04 -4.57 -11.05
N SER A 183 12.29 -3.98 -10.13
CA SER A 183 12.42 -4.27 -8.69
C SER A 183 11.14 -3.94 -7.92
N LEU A 184 11.10 -4.35 -6.65
CA LEU A 184 9.92 -4.31 -5.79
C LEU A 184 10.22 -3.59 -4.48
N VAL A 185 9.40 -2.61 -4.10
CA VAL A 185 9.47 -1.88 -2.84
C VAL A 185 8.22 -2.15 -2.01
N LEU A 186 8.39 -2.70 -0.83
CA LEU A 186 7.33 -3.13 0.07
C LEU A 186 7.35 -2.33 1.37
N TYR A 187 6.27 -1.62 1.65
CA TYR A 187 6.03 -0.94 2.91
C TYR A 187 5.15 -1.81 3.79
N TYR A 188 5.67 -2.34 4.89
CA TYR A 188 4.94 -3.17 5.87
C TYR A 188 3.95 -4.15 5.21
N PRO A 189 4.42 -5.04 4.28
CA PRO A 189 3.53 -5.86 3.45
C PRO A 189 2.70 -6.82 4.29
N ALA A 190 1.38 -6.87 4.04
CA ALA A 190 0.43 -7.64 4.84
C ALA A 190 0.37 -9.12 4.43
N PHE A 191 1.48 -9.84 4.52
CA PHE A 191 1.52 -11.29 4.28
C PHE A 191 0.73 -12.10 5.32
N CYS A 192 0.39 -11.49 6.47
CA CYS A 192 -0.47 -12.08 7.49
C CYS A 192 -1.89 -12.42 6.99
N ILE A 193 -2.39 -11.75 5.94
CA ILE A 193 -3.77 -11.91 5.44
C ILE A 193 -4.11 -13.37 5.16
N VAL A 194 -3.18 -14.13 4.58
CA VAL A 194 -3.36 -15.55 4.26
C VAL A 194 -3.40 -16.40 5.54
N GLU A 195 -2.47 -16.16 6.45
CA GLU A 195 -2.43 -16.88 7.72
C GLU A 195 -3.67 -16.59 8.58
N ASP A 196 -4.13 -15.34 8.61
CA ASP A 196 -5.34 -14.92 9.31
C ASP A 196 -6.59 -15.58 8.73
N ALA A 197 -6.69 -15.74 7.41
CA ALA A 197 -7.77 -16.47 6.76
C ALA A 197 -7.76 -17.95 7.18
N ASN A 198 -6.60 -18.59 7.15
CA ASN A 198 -6.43 -20.01 7.52
C ASN A 198 -6.67 -20.28 9.00
N LYS A 199 -6.34 -19.34 9.89
CA LYS A 199 -6.68 -19.42 11.32
C LYS A 199 -8.17 -19.29 11.57
N LYS A 200 -8.84 -18.45 10.78
CA LYS A 200 -10.25 -18.10 10.97
C LYS A 200 -11.22 -19.13 10.37
N PHE A 201 -10.88 -19.73 9.25
CA PHE A 201 -11.75 -20.62 8.50
C PHE A 201 -11.02 -21.94 8.16
N ARG A 202 -11.72 -23.08 8.30
CA ARG A 202 -11.18 -24.40 7.98
C ARG A 202 -11.40 -24.77 6.52
N CYS A 203 -12.53 -24.30 5.96
CA CYS A 203 -12.90 -24.52 4.56
C CYS A 203 -13.76 -23.37 4.05
N ALA A 204 -13.99 -23.33 2.76
CA ALA A 204 -14.78 -22.29 2.11
C ALA A 204 -16.23 -22.19 2.62
N ASP A 205 -16.81 -23.31 3.08
CA ASP A 205 -18.19 -23.34 3.60
C ASP A 205 -18.34 -22.60 4.94
N ASP A 206 -17.26 -22.49 5.71
CA ASP A 206 -17.23 -21.75 6.98
C ASP A 206 -17.25 -20.23 6.76
N ILE A 207 -16.94 -19.76 5.55
CA ILE A 207 -16.81 -18.33 5.25
C ILE A 207 -18.20 -17.73 5.00
N PRO A 208 -18.62 -16.73 5.81
CA PRO A 208 -19.91 -16.07 5.59
C PRO A 208 -19.91 -15.26 4.28
N ASN A 209 -21.07 -15.17 3.62
CA ASN A 209 -21.21 -14.43 2.37
C ASN A 209 -20.78 -12.96 2.49
N ARG A 210 -20.91 -12.39 3.70
CA ARG A 210 -20.49 -11.02 4.00
C ARG A 210 -20.02 -10.92 5.43
N SER A 211 -18.92 -10.19 5.65
CA SER A 211 -18.42 -9.89 6.98
C SER A 211 -17.92 -8.43 7.05
N ARG A 212 -17.81 -7.93 8.28
CA ARG A 212 -17.03 -6.72 8.54
C ARG A 212 -15.63 -7.15 8.93
N ALA A 213 -14.68 -6.73 8.12
CA ALA A 213 -13.28 -6.93 8.42
C ALA A 213 -12.69 -5.72 9.16
N PHE A 214 -11.38 -5.67 9.18
CA PHE A 214 -10.60 -4.57 9.74
C PHE A 214 -11.12 -3.21 9.24
N MET A 215 -11.14 -2.22 10.12
CA MET A 215 -11.63 -0.86 9.81
C MET A 215 -13.10 -0.73 9.39
N GLY A 216 -13.90 -1.74 9.68
CA GLY A 216 -15.35 -1.69 9.46
C GLY A 216 -15.80 -1.76 8.01
N MET A 217 -14.89 -1.96 7.06
CA MET A 217 -15.25 -2.16 5.65
C MET A 217 -15.96 -3.51 5.50
N ALA A 218 -17.08 -3.52 4.82
CA ALA A 218 -17.76 -4.77 4.47
C ALA A 218 -17.02 -5.47 3.34
N ILE A 219 -16.74 -6.75 3.51
CA ILE A 219 -16.11 -7.62 2.52
C ILE A 219 -16.97 -8.86 2.28
N GLY A 220 -16.91 -9.39 1.08
CA GLY A 220 -17.61 -10.63 0.71
C GLY A 220 -16.81 -11.88 1.07
N LYS A 221 -17.43 -13.04 0.85
CA LYS A 221 -16.83 -14.37 1.00
C LYS A 221 -15.52 -14.49 0.22
N LYS A 222 -15.50 -13.94 -0.99
CA LYS A 222 -14.39 -13.96 -1.94
C LYS A 222 -13.07 -13.48 -1.34
N TYR A 223 -13.10 -12.51 -0.43
CA TYR A 223 -11.89 -11.97 0.21
C TYR A 223 -11.05 -13.04 0.91
N TYR A 224 -11.72 -14.00 1.57
CA TYR A 224 -11.03 -15.10 2.24
C TYR A 224 -10.94 -16.35 1.36
N GLU A 225 -11.97 -16.65 0.57
CA GLU A 225 -12.05 -17.84 -0.27
C GLU A 225 -10.91 -17.92 -1.28
N ASP A 226 -10.54 -16.80 -1.91
CA ASP A 226 -9.51 -16.73 -2.92
C ASP A 226 -8.08 -17.00 -2.38
N ILE A 227 -7.87 -16.85 -1.07
CA ILE A 227 -6.54 -17.00 -0.43
C ILE A 227 -6.49 -18.15 0.58
N LEU A 228 -7.62 -18.83 0.81
CA LEU A 228 -7.68 -19.94 1.76
C LEU A 228 -6.79 -21.10 1.28
N GLY A 229 -5.88 -21.54 2.15
CA GLY A 229 -4.93 -22.59 1.82
C GLY A 229 -3.74 -22.17 0.95
N MET A 230 -3.61 -20.89 0.60
CA MET A 230 -2.46 -20.39 -0.16
C MET A 230 -1.16 -20.50 0.65
N ASP A 231 -0.07 -20.83 0.00
CA ASP A 231 1.29 -20.64 0.52
C ASP A 231 1.87 -19.34 -0.03
N ILE A 232 1.61 -18.23 0.67
CA ILE A 232 2.05 -16.90 0.23
C ILE A 232 3.57 -16.83 0.03
N TYR A 233 4.36 -17.48 0.88
CA TYR A 233 5.81 -17.43 0.80
C TYR A 233 6.35 -18.28 -0.34
N GLY A 234 5.73 -19.41 -0.63
CA GLY A 234 6.02 -20.19 -1.85
C GLY A 234 5.69 -19.41 -3.12
N GLU A 235 4.55 -18.69 -3.14
CA GLU A 235 4.15 -17.87 -4.29
C GLU A 235 5.13 -16.71 -4.55
N ILE A 236 5.54 -15.96 -3.53
CA ILE A 236 6.42 -14.78 -3.71
C ILE A 236 7.88 -15.15 -3.98
N ALA A 237 8.34 -16.35 -3.62
CA ALA A 237 9.70 -16.83 -3.86
C ALA A 237 10.10 -16.87 -5.35
N GLY A 238 9.11 -16.80 -6.25
CA GLY A 238 9.34 -16.75 -7.70
C GLY A 238 10.04 -15.49 -8.19
N PHE A 239 9.93 -14.35 -7.45
CA PHE A 239 10.56 -13.09 -7.84
C PHE A 239 12.06 -13.11 -7.52
N LYS A 240 12.92 -12.88 -8.52
CA LYS A 240 14.38 -12.97 -8.42
C LYS A 240 15.11 -11.65 -8.48
N ASN A 241 14.39 -10.61 -8.93
CA ASN A 241 14.94 -9.26 -9.00
C ASN A 241 14.97 -8.61 -7.60
N PRO A 242 15.67 -7.47 -7.43
CA PRO A 242 15.84 -6.83 -6.12
C PRO A 242 14.52 -6.48 -5.42
N VAL A 243 14.46 -6.68 -4.10
CA VAL A 243 13.32 -6.36 -3.24
C VAL A 243 13.78 -5.54 -2.04
N LEU A 244 13.19 -4.37 -1.84
CA LEU A 244 13.31 -3.60 -0.61
C LEU A 244 12.08 -3.82 0.26
N ILE A 245 12.25 -4.27 1.49
CA ILE A 245 11.18 -4.40 2.48
C ILE A 245 11.43 -3.40 3.61
N MET A 246 10.45 -2.57 3.92
CA MET A 246 10.51 -1.60 5.02
C MET A 246 9.40 -1.86 6.01
N HIS A 247 9.71 -2.06 7.30
CA HIS A 247 8.71 -2.42 8.29
C HIS A 247 9.02 -1.85 9.68
N GLY A 248 7.99 -1.44 10.40
CA GLY A 248 8.09 -0.98 11.78
C GLY A 248 8.17 -2.12 12.77
N THR A 249 9.15 -2.08 13.72
CA THR A 249 9.32 -3.15 14.71
C THR A 249 8.23 -3.20 15.80
N ALA A 250 7.42 -2.15 15.91
CA ALA A 250 6.25 -2.09 16.81
C ALA A 250 4.91 -2.06 16.04
N ASP A 251 4.89 -2.62 14.83
CA ASP A 251 3.67 -2.76 14.04
C ASP A 251 2.71 -3.76 14.71
N ASN A 252 1.55 -3.26 15.14
CA ASN A 252 0.51 -4.05 15.81
C ASN A 252 -0.65 -4.46 14.88
N VAL A 253 -0.54 -4.16 13.59
CA VAL A 253 -1.49 -4.57 12.54
C VAL A 253 -0.93 -5.73 11.73
N VAL A 254 0.31 -5.59 11.29
CA VAL A 254 1.08 -6.64 10.62
C VAL A 254 2.36 -6.86 11.41
N ASP A 255 2.49 -7.99 12.06
CA ASP A 255 3.68 -8.29 12.87
C ASP A 255 4.94 -8.27 12.01
N TYR A 256 6.01 -7.68 12.53
CA TYR A 256 7.30 -7.51 11.84
C TYR A 256 7.88 -8.84 11.33
N SER A 257 7.62 -9.95 12.05
CA SER A 257 8.10 -11.28 11.69
C SER A 257 7.65 -11.77 10.30
N TYR A 258 6.53 -11.24 9.79
CA TYR A 258 6.09 -11.56 8.41
C TYR A 258 7.07 -11.02 7.37
N SER A 259 7.64 -9.83 7.59
CA SER A 259 8.68 -9.26 6.73
C SER A 259 10.02 -9.96 6.90
N GLU A 260 10.38 -10.36 8.13
CA GLU A 260 11.58 -11.19 8.34
C GLU A 260 11.48 -12.53 7.59
N LYS A 261 10.30 -13.15 7.59
CA LYS A 261 10.08 -14.39 6.84
C LYS A 261 10.16 -14.16 5.33
N ALA A 262 9.56 -13.08 4.82
CA ALA A 262 9.67 -12.71 3.41
C ALA A 262 11.12 -12.45 2.98
N ASN A 263 11.89 -11.72 3.80
CA ASN A 263 13.30 -11.45 3.54
C ASN A 263 14.15 -12.73 3.45
N ARG A 264 13.80 -13.77 4.20
CA ARG A 264 14.48 -15.08 4.10
C ARG A 264 14.11 -15.88 2.85
N VAL A 265 12.96 -15.57 2.26
CA VAL A 265 12.41 -16.30 1.10
C VAL A 265 12.91 -15.71 -0.22
N TYR A 266 13.03 -14.38 -0.29
CA TYR A 266 13.60 -13.73 -1.47
C TYR A 266 15.11 -13.97 -1.57
N GLU A 267 15.59 -14.26 -2.76
CA GLU A 267 17.04 -14.45 -3.01
C GLU A 267 17.83 -13.14 -2.99
N ASN A 268 17.19 -12.04 -3.35
CA ASN A 268 17.80 -10.72 -3.45
C ASN A 268 16.91 -9.68 -2.76
N SER A 269 17.00 -9.60 -1.44
CA SER A 269 16.20 -8.65 -0.67
C SER A 269 16.97 -7.99 0.45
N GLU A 270 16.55 -6.76 0.75
CA GLU A 270 16.96 -5.98 1.91
C GLU A 270 15.75 -5.71 2.80
N LEU A 271 15.90 -5.92 4.11
CA LEU A 271 14.90 -5.59 5.13
C LEU A 271 15.40 -4.44 6.00
N VAL A 272 14.73 -3.29 5.89
CA VAL A 272 14.98 -2.11 6.72
C VAL A 272 13.98 -2.06 7.87
N ALA A 273 14.50 -2.22 9.09
CA ALA A 273 13.72 -2.11 10.31
C ALA A 273 13.57 -0.64 10.73
N PHE A 274 12.32 -0.20 10.93
CA PHE A 274 12.02 1.10 11.51
C PHE A 274 11.72 0.90 12.99
N GLU A 275 12.71 1.17 13.84
CA GLU A 275 12.65 0.92 15.28
C GLU A 275 11.49 1.66 15.94
N LYS A 276 10.65 0.93 16.67
CA LYS A 276 9.46 1.43 17.38
C LYS A 276 8.39 2.05 16.47
N ALA A 277 8.53 1.99 15.17
CA ALA A 277 7.50 2.45 14.26
C ALA A 277 6.32 1.44 14.23
N GLY A 278 5.11 1.97 14.09
CA GLY A 278 3.88 1.20 13.91
C GLY A 278 3.48 1.07 12.43
N HIS A 279 2.29 0.53 12.19
CA HIS A 279 1.73 0.39 10.84
C HIS A 279 1.48 1.75 10.20
N GLY A 280 1.93 1.94 8.96
CA GLY A 280 1.71 3.16 8.18
C GLY A 280 2.71 4.28 8.43
N PHE A 281 3.73 4.08 9.24
CA PHE A 281 4.77 5.02 9.62
C PHE A 281 4.26 6.39 10.10
N ASN A 282 4.98 7.04 11.00
CA ASN A 282 4.77 8.44 11.37
C ASN A 282 5.38 9.38 10.29
N SER A 283 5.31 10.69 10.53
CA SER A 283 5.83 11.68 9.56
C SER A 283 7.32 11.55 9.31
N GLU A 284 8.14 11.35 10.34
CA GLU A 284 9.60 11.25 10.23
C GLU A 284 9.99 9.93 9.54
N ASP A 285 9.39 8.82 9.98
CA ASP A 285 9.66 7.51 9.38
C ASP A 285 9.20 7.45 7.91
N SER A 286 8.10 8.14 7.56
CA SER A 286 7.66 8.25 6.16
C SER A 286 8.67 8.99 5.28
N GLU A 287 9.38 10.01 5.80
CA GLU A 287 10.46 10.69 5.06
C GLU A 287 11.65 9.79 4.85
N LYS A 288 12.06 9.07 5.89
CA LYS A 288 13.15 8.08 5.79
C LYS A 288 12.78 6.97 4.81
N ALA A 289 11.55 6.44 4.90
CA ALA A 289 11.10 5.35 4.05
C ALA A 289 11.05 5.74 2.56
N VAL A 290 10.56 6.94 2.24
CA VAL A 290 10.57 7.39 0.84
C VAL A 290 11.98 7.63 0.32
N LYS A 291 12.92 8.03 1.21
CA LYS A 291 14.34 8.15 0.83
C LYS A 291 14.94 6.78 0.52
N TYR A 292 14.72 5.76 1.35
CA TYR A 292 15.15 4.39 1.06
C TYR A 292 14.58 3.89 -0.26
N ALA A 293 13.29 4.14 -0.51
CA ALA A 293 12.66 3.75 -1.77
C ALA A 293 13.29 4.44 -2.98
N TYR A 294 13.59 5.74 -2.87
CA TYR A 294 14.25 6.51 -3.93
C TYR A 294 15.66 6.01 -4.21
N ASP A 295 16.48 5.86 -3.16
CA ASP A 295 17.86 5.38 -3.28
C ASP A 295 17.87 3.99 -3.95
N PHE A 296 17.05 3.06 -3.44
CA PHE A 296 16.93 1.72 -3.97
C PHE A 296 16.47 1.68 -5.44
N ILE A 297 15.44 2.46 -5.82
CA ILE A 297 14.99 2.55 -7.21
C ILE A 297 16.11 3.12 -8.09
N SER A 298 16.77 4.20 -7.65
CA SER A 298 17.82 4.87 -8.41
C SER A 298 19.03 3.96 -8.67
N GLU A 299 19.41 3.13 -7.70
CA GLU A 299 20.50 2.15 -7.81
C GLU A 299 20.16 0.99 -8.76
N ASN A 300 18.88 0.73 -8.99
CA ASN A 300 18.40 -0.36 -9.84
C ASN A 300 17.93 0.11 -11.24
N ILE A 301 18.02 1.39 -11.59
CA ILE A 301 17.78 1.87 -12.96
C ILE A 301 18.87 1.28 -13.88
N LYS A 302 18.43 0.65 -15.00
CA LYS A 302 19.29 0.02 -16.01
C LYS A 302 19.66 1.02 -17.10
#